data_641654f3c9a5a55d57de7bcac8cbe878
#
_entry.id   641654f3c9a5a55d57de7bcac8cbe878
#
_cell.length_a   1.000
_cell.length_b   1.000
_cell.length_c   1.000
_cell.angle_alpha   90.00
_cell.angle_beta   90.00
_cell.angle_gamma   90.00
#
_symmetry.space_group_name_H-M   'P 1'
#
loop_
_entity.id
_entity.type
_entity.pdbx_description
1 polymer ?
#
loop_
_entity_poly.entity_id
_entity_poly.type
_entity_poly.pdbx_seq_one_letter_code
_entity_poly.pdbx_strand_id
1 'polypeptide(L)'
;MSMPRRPVIRIQVRYSGRVQGVGFRATCAWIAQTVVDSADPITGWVRNEADGDVTLEAQGSPAAVEGFLKEVGERLARNIVSAVRAGMAVVEGERGFGIRR
;
A
#
# COMPACT_ATOMS: atom_id res chain seq x y z
N MET A 1 -14.08 22.65 22.26
CA MET A 1 -13.92 21.20 22.34
C MET A 1 -13.25 20.69 21.10
N SER A 2 -12.08 20.10 21.22
CA SER A 2 -11.36 19.57 20.05
C SER A 2 -11.96 18.23 19.62
N MET A 3 -12.17 18.09 18.32
CA MET A 3 -12.54 16.79 17.76
C MET A 3 -11.38 15.81 17.93
N PRO A 4 -11.64 14.57 18.30
CA PRO A 4 -10.57 13.57 18.29
C PRO A 4 -10.05 13.41 16.85
N ARG A 5 -8.74 13.38 16.72
CA ARG A 5 -8.13 13.10 15.41
C ARG A 5 -8.48 11.67 15.02
N ARG A 6 -8.82 11.48 13.75
CA ARG A 6 -8.93 10.12 13.20
C ARG A 6 -7.57 9.45 13.31
N PRO A 7 -7.52 8.18 13.75
CA PRO A 7 -6.27 7.45 13.76
C PRO A 7 -5.72 7.33 12.34
N VAL A 8 -4.41 7.50 12.21
CA VAL A 8 -3.68 7.28 10.98
C VAL A 8 -2.65 6.21 11.27
N ILE A 9 -2.59 5.20 10.43
CA ILE A 9 -1.59 4.13 10.53
C ILE A 9 -0.74 4.09 9.26
N ARG A 10 0.45 3.52 9.38
CA ARG A 10 1.31 3.23 8.24
C ARG A 10 1.77 1.78 8.33
N ILE A 11 1.54 1.02 7.26
CA ILE A 11 1.93 -0.39 7.17
C ILE A 11 2.88 -0.55 5.99
N GLN A 12 3.99 -1.24 6.23
CA GLN A 12 4.86 -1.73 5.17
C GLN A 12 4.53 -3.18 4.90
N VAL A 13 4.46 -3.55 3.64
CA VAL A 13 4.30 -4.95 3.22
C VAL A 13 5.43 -5.29 2.26
N ARG A 14 6.11 -6.39 2.53
CA ARG A 14 7.08 -6.96 1.61
C ARG A 14 6.48 -8.20 0.96
N TYR A 15 6.35 -8.14 -0.35
CA TYR A 15 5.78 -9.23 -1.15
C TYR A 15 6.89 -10.00 -1.83
N SER A 16 6.81 -11.33 -1.75
CA SER A 16 7.70 -12.23 -2.50
C SER A 16 6.89 -13.12 -3.43
N GLY A 17 7.58 -13.70 -4.41
CA GLY A 17 6.98 -14.53 -5.43
C GLY A 17 7.26 -13.96 -6.81
N ARG A 18 6.34 -14.21 -7.76
CA ARG A 18 6.46 -13.66 -9.10
C ARG A 18 5.81 -12.28 -9.13
N VAL A 19 6.47 -11.31 -8.49
CA VAL A 19 5.89 -9.99 -8.23
C VAL A 19 6.51 -8.87 -9.08
N GLN A 20 7.66 -9.11 -9.72
CA GLN A 20 8.26 -8.15 -10.65
C GLN A 20 7.98 -8.53 -12.09
N GLY A 21 7.86 -7.53 -12.97
CA GLY A 21 7.63 -7.74 -14.39
C GLY A 21 6.21 -8.20 -14.76
N VAL A 22 5.25 -8.07 -13.83
CA VAL A 22 3.86 -8.51 -14.01
C VAL A 22 2.85 -7.39 -13.83
N GLY A 23 3.31 -6.13 -13.77
CA GLY A 23 2.44 -4.99 -13.55
C GLY A 23 2.00 -4.78 -12.11
N PHE A 24 2.73 -5.36 -11.16
CA PHE A 24 2.38 -5.29 -9.73
C PHE A 24 2.30 -3.84 -9.24
N ARG A 25 3.35 -3.05 -9.48
CA ARG A 25 3.40 -1.65 -9.04
C ARG A 25 2.31 -0.80 -9.68
N ALA A 26 2.07 -0.99 -10.98
CA ALA A 26 1.01 -0.27 -11.70
C ALA A 26 -0.37 -0.62 -11.15
N THR A 27 -0.61 -1.89 -10.82
CA THR A 27 -1.86 -2.35 -10.22
C THR A 27 -2.07 -1.71 -8.85
N CYS A 28 -1.03 -1.67 -8.00
CA CYS A 28 -1.12 -1.02 -6.70
C CYS A 28 -1.49 0.46 -6.82
N ALA A 29 -0.83 1.18 -7.71
CA ALA A 29 -1.11 2.60 -7.94
C ALA A 29 -2.52 2.81 -8.47
N TRP A 30 -2.97 1.95 -9.38
CA TRP A 30 -4.34 2.02 -9.91
C TRP A 30 -5.39 1.80 -8.82
N ILE A 31 -5.19 0.80 -7.96
CA ILE A 31 -6.10 0.54 -6.83
C ILE A 31 -6.16 1.76 -5.90
N ALA A 32 -4.99 2.32 -5.57
CA ALA A 32 -4.92 3.48 -4.69
C ALA A 32 -5.69 4.69 -5.25
N GLN A 33 -5.68 4.85 -6.57
CA GLN A 33 -6.26 6.02 -7.24
C GLN A 33 -7.73 5.83 -7.63
N THR A 34 -8.21 4.60 -7.78
CA THR A 34 -9.55 4.34 -8.34
C THR A 34 -10.46 3.53 -7.43
N VAL A 35 -9.92 2.55 -6.70
CA VAL A 35 -10.72 1.66 -5.85
C VAL A 35 -10.88 2.22 -4.45
N VAL A 36 -9.83 2.85 -3.92
CA VAL A 36 -9.88 3.50 -2.60
C VAL A 36 -10.79 4.71 -2.66
N ASP A 37 -11.67 4.86 -1.67
CA ASP A 37 -12.58 6.00 -1.57
C ASP A 37 -11.77 7.30 -1.49
N SER A 38 -12.06 8.24 -2.39
CA SER A 38 -11.37 9.53 -2.42
C SER A 38 -11.64 10.40 -1.19
N ALA A 39 -12.71 10.10 -0.45
CA ALA A 39 -13.01 10.78 0.82
C ALA A 39 -12.19 10.23 1.99
N ASP A 40 -11.57 9.06 1.83
CA ASP A 40 -10.72 8.41 2.83
C ASP A 40 -9.50 7.83 2.11
N PRO A 41 -8.63 8.69 1.56
CA PRO A 41 -7.55 8.26 0.69
C PRO A 41 -6.41 7.62 1.46
N ILE A 42 -5.59 6.87 0.73
CA ILE A 42 -4.30 6.40 1.23
C ILE A 42 -3.18 7.17 0.54
N THR A 43 -2.04 7.25 1.24
CA THR A 43 -0.78 7.73 0.68
C THR A 43 0.27 6.65 0.81
N GLY A 44 1.36 6.77 0.11
CA GLY A 44 2.46 5.82 0.20
C GLY A 44 3.17 5.62 -1.11
N TRP A 45 3.78 4.45 -1.23
CA TRP A 45 4.58 4.12 -2.41
C TRP A 45 4.75 2.60 -2.55
N VAL A 46 5.17 2.20 -3.72
CA VAL A 46 5.51 0.82 -4.04
C VAL A 46 6.77 0.80 -4.91
N ARG A 47 7.70 -0.11 -4.64
CA ARG A 47 8.93 -0.23 -5.43
C ARG A 47 9.40 -1.69 -5.53
N ASN A 48 10.12 -1.98 -6.62
CA ASN A 48 10.84 -3.24 -6.77
C ASN A 48 12.11 -3.21 -5.92
N GLU A 49 12.43 -4.34 -5.30
CA GLU A 49 13.68 -4.55 -4.58
C GLU A 49 14.66 -5.32 -5.46
N ALA A 50 15.96 -5.21 -5.16
CA ALA A 50 17.01 -5.86 -5.94
C ALA A 50 16.94 -7.38 -5.92
N ASP A 51 16.36 -7.97 -4.86
CA ASP A 51 16.25 -9.42 -4.69
C ASP A 51 15.02 -10.04 -5.39
N GLY A 52 14.23 -9.24 -6.08
CA GLY A 52 13.02 -9.69 -6.75
C GLY A 52 11.74 -9.46 -5.98
N ASP A 53 11.81 -9.03 -4.74
CA ASP A 53 10.63 -8.67 -3.94
C ASP A 53 10.08 -7.31 -4.36
N VAL A 54 8.87 -7.02 -3.88
CA VAL A 54 8.24 -5.69 -3.97
C VAL A 54 7.94 -5.22 -2.56
N THR A 55 8.32 -3.99 -2.25
CA THR A 55 7.97 -3.33 -0.99
C THR A 55 6.92 -2.26 -1.25
N LEU A 56 5.91 -2.23 -0.40
CA LEU A 56 4.83 -1.25 -0.43
C LEU A 56 4.70 -0.64 0.96
N GLU A 57 4.47 0.68 1.03
CA GLU A 57 4.01 1.33 2.26
C GLU A 57 2.71 2.05 1.97
N ALA A 58 1.75 1.90 2.88
CA ALA A 58 0.45 2.53 2.78
C ALA A 58 0.10 3.20 4.10
N GLN A 59 -0.39 4.42 4.01
CA GLN A 59 -0.74 5.27 5.15
C GLN A 59 -2.13 5.85 4.96
N GLY A 60 -2.90 5.87 6.02
CA GLY A 60 -4.26 6.42 6.03
C GLY A 60 -5.02 5.91 7.24
N SER A 61 -6.35 6.03 7.20
CA SER A 61 -7.19 5.43 8.24
C SER A 61 -6.98 3.91 8.27
N PRO A 62 -7.17 3.26 9.42
CA PRO A 62 -7.07 1.79 9.48
C PRO A 62 -7.96 1.10 8.45
N ALA A 63 -9.20 1.56 8.27
CA ALA A 63 -10.13 0.97 7.32
C ALA A 63 -9.63 1.13 5.87
N ALA A 64 -9.14 2.31 5.51
CA ALA A 64 -8.63 2.57 4.16
C ALA A 64 -7.39 1.72 3.85
N VAL A 65 -6.44 1.65 4.79
CA VAL A 65 -5.22 0.87 4.62
C VAL A 65 -5.55 -0.62 4.49
N GLU A 66 -6.38 -1.16 5.38
CA GLU A 66 -6.76 -2.58 5.33
C GLU A 66 -7.53 -2.91 4.07
N GLY A 67 -8.46 -2.05 3.64
CA GLY A 67 -9.21 -2.22 2.40
C GLY A 67 -8.30 -2.22 1.18
N PHE A 68 -7.34 -1.32 1.14
CA PHE A 68 -6.34 -1.24 0.07
C PHE A 68 -5.47 -2.51 0.01
N LEU A 69 -4.93 -2.93 1.14
CA LEU A 69 -4.09 -4.13 1.20
C LEU A 69 -4.86 -5.39 0.84
N LYS A 70 -6.13 -5.48 1.23
CA LYS A 70 -7.00 -6.58 0.83
C LYS A 70 -7.17 -6.65 -0.69
N GLU A 71 -7.44 -5.52 -1.32
CA GLU A 71 -7.59 -5.44 -2.78
C GLU A 71 -6.30 -5.84 -3.50
N VAL A 72 -5.16 -5.36 -3.03
CA VAL A 72 -3.85 -5.74 -3.60
C VAL A 72 -3.65 -7.25 -3.51
N GLY A 73 -3.89 -7.82 -2.32
CA GLY A 73 -3.72 -9.25 -2.09
C GLY A 73 -4.65 -10.11 -2.94
N GLU A 74 -5.89 -9.68 -3.15
CA GLU A 74 -6.86 -10.42 -3.96
C GLU A 74 -6.55 -10.34 -5.44
N ARG A 75 -6.24 -9.13 -5.95
CA ARG A 75 -5.99 -8.93 -7.37
C ARG A 75 -4.68 -9.57 -7.84
N LEU A 76 -3.70 -9.68 -6.95
CA LEU A 76 -2.37 -10.18 -7.28
C LEU A 76 -2.09 -11.53 -6.62
N ALA A 77 -3.11 -12.22 -6.14
CA ALA A 77 -2.99 -13.47 -5.39
C ALA A 77 -2.18 -14.54 -6.13
N ARG A 78 -2.30 -14.62 -7.45
CA ARG A 78 -1.57 -15.61 -8.26
C ARG A 78 -0.06 -15.37 -8.27
N ASN A 79 0.37 -14.16 -8.00
CA ASN A 79 1.77 -13.75 -8.08
C ASN A 79 2.46 -13.75 -6.71
N ILE A 80 1.69 -13.67 -5.63
CA ILE A 80 2.21 -13.53 -4.28
C ILE A 80 2.39 -14.89 -3.64
N VAL A 81 3.63 -15.19 -3.23
CA VAL A 81 3.95 -16.37 -2.42
C VAL A 81 3.87 -16.01 -0.94
N SER A 82 4.40 -14.86 -0.55
CA SER A 82 4.30 -14.39 0.83
C SER A 82 4.15 -12.88 0.89
N ALA A 83 3.54 -12.42 1.97
CA ALA A 83 3.38 -11.01 2.28
C ALA A 83 3.67 -10.82 3.77
N VAL A 84 4.71 -10.04 4.09
CA VAL A 84 5.14 -9.79 5.46
C VAL A 84 4.85 -8.34 5.80
N ARG A 85 4.07 -8.12 6.85
CA ARG A 85 3.64 -6.80 7.30
C ARG A 85 4.48 -6.30 8.46
N ALA A 86 4.68 -4.99 8.50
CA ALA A 86 5.29 -4.30 9.65
C ALA A 86 4.63 -2.94 9.84
N GLY A 87 4.37 -2.56 11.08
CA GLY A 87 3.95 -1.22 11.40
C GLY A 87 5.12 -0.24 11.25
N MET A 88 4.85 0.93 10.69
CA MET A 88 5.85 1.96 10.42
C MET A 88 5.42 3.28 11.04
N ALA A 89 6.38 4.16 11.29
CA ALA A 89 6.08 5.52 11.72
C ALA A 89 5.34 6.28 10.61
N VAL A 90 4.35 7.06 11.00
CA VAL A 90 3.59 7.92 10.10
C VAL A 90 4.52 8.98 9.49
N VAL A 91 4.37 9.20 8.19
CA VAL A 91 5.12 10.22 7.45
C VAL A 91 4.24 11.46 7.32
N GLU A 92 4.62 12.54 7.99
CA GLU A 92 3.89 13.79 7.97
C GLU A 92 3.97 14.44 6.58
N GLY A 93 2.84 14.93 6.10
CA GLY A 93 2.78 15.68 4.84
C GLY A 93 2.91 14.86 3.58
N GLU A 94 2.91 13.54 3.67
CA GLU A 94 2.93 12.70 2.47
C GLU A 94 1.67 12.88 1.66
N ARG A 95 1.81 13.00 0.34
CA ARG A 95 0.69 13.20 -0.59
C ARG A 95 0.71 12.14 -1.68
N GLY A 96 -0.47 11.56 -1.93
CA GLY A 96 -0.67 10.63 -3.02
C GLY A 96 0.01 9.29 -2.82
N PHE A 97 -0.21 8.40 -3.78
CA PHE A 97 0.42 7.09 -3.82
C PHE A 97 1.20 6.98 -5.13
N GLY A 98 2.48 6.65 -5.02
CA GLY A 98 3.37 6.65 -6.18
C GLY A 98 4.19 5.38 -6.33
N ILE A 99 4.73 5.22 -7.54
CA ILE A 99 5.68 4.16 -7.86
C ILE A 99 7.09 4.74 -7.67
N ARG A 100 7.90 4.05 -6.88
CA ARG A 100 9.32 4.37 -6.71
C ARG A 100 10.18 3.37 -7.47
N ARG A 101 11.34 3.82 -7.83
CA ARG A 101 12.35 2.99 -8.48
C ARG A 101 13.42 2.58 -7.49
#